data_106334b0083f9b581fa6e1c462fd1a85
#
_entry.id   106334b0083f9b581fa6e1c462fd1a85
#
_cell.length_a   1.000
_cell.length_b   1.000
_cell.length_c   1.000
_cell.angle_alpha   90.00
_cell.angle_beta   90.00
_cell.angle_gamma   90.00
#
_symmetry.space_group_name_H-M   'P 1'
#
loop_
_entity.id
_entity.type
_entity.pdbx_description
1 polymer ?
#
loop_
_entity_poly.entity_id
_entity_poly.type
_entity_poly.pdbx_seq_one_letter_code
_entity_poly.pdbx_strand_id
1 'polypeptide(L)'
;GVECLVKYRNGWPRFSGDKALVAGFMRNGFDERLARRRIAVGCNWMSLPGLEYTMNDLVKVNLAKVFEVAYDESKADAGRTTERLWRSFASHLREAVRTAAEGIRHHLKYQKFNEPELLLNLLSHGPIEKGRDVSDGGAEYYNLAIDGAGLAVVADSFAALEQRIEREGRLTWQEMDRLLDSDFQCEEGTKYRTLLG
;
A
#
# COMPACT_ATOMS: atom_id res chain seq x y z
N GLY A 1 14.66 -10.45 20.72
CA GLY A 1 14.45 -9.43 19.67
C GLY A 1 15.27 -8.19 19.92
N VAL A 2 14.97 -7.40 20.97
CA VAL A 2 15.69 -6.14 21.28
C VAL A 2 17.17 -6.41 21.58
N GLU A 3 17.46 -7.44 22.31
CA GLU A 3 18.84 -7.84 22.65
C GLU A 3 19.67 -8.16 21.40
N CYS A 4 19.07 -8.82 20.42
CA CYS A 4 19.69 -9.13 19.14
C CYS A 4 19.97 -7.86 18.32
N LEU A 5 19.06 -6.90 18.31
CA LEU A 5 19.22 -5.61 17.63
C LEU A 5 20.36 -4.79 18.25
N VAL A 6 20.43 -4.73 19.56
CA VAL A 6 21.49 -4.02 20.28
C VAL A 6 22.86 -4.68 20.07
N LYS A 7 22.92 -6.02 20.14
CA LYS A 7 24.16 -6.77 20.04
C LYS A 7 24.74 -6.79 18.63
N TYR A 8 23.91 -6.97 17.62
CA TYR A 8 24.39 -7.19 16.24
C TYR A 8 24.23 -5.96 15.34
N ARG A 9 23.55 -4.91 15.78
CA ARG A 9 23.34 -3.65 15.05
C ARG A 9 22.78 -3.85 13.62
N ASN A 10 22.07 -4.96 13.41
CA ASN A 10 21.46 -5.28 12.14
C ASN A 10 19.96 -5.56 12.32
N GLY A 11 19.22 -5.28 11.29
CA GLY A 11 17.77 -5.43 11.25
C GLY A 11 17.00 -4.18 11.69
N TRP A 12 15.75 -4.16 11.31
CA TRP A 12 14.83 -3.10 11.68
C TRP A 12 14.19 -3.40 13.02
N PRO A 13 14.11 -2.42 13.95
CA PRO A 13 13.36 -2.59 15.19
C PRO A 13 11.87 -2.71 14.82
N ARG A 14 11.38 -3.94 14.78
CA ARG A 14 9.98 -4.23 14.53
C ARG A 14 9.33 -4.70 15.82
N PHE A 15 8.40 -3.91 16.32
CA PHE A 15 7.57 -4.26 17.46
C PHE A 15 6.15 -4.55 16.97
N SER A 16 5.87 -5.81 16.71
CA SER A 16 4.53 -6.28 16.45
C SER A 16 4.10 -7.16 17.61
N GLY A 17 3.02 -6.80 18.27
CA GLY A 17 2.49 -7.59 19.38
C GLY A 17 2.13 -9.00 18.90
N ASP A 18 2.78 -10.03 19.47
CA ASP A 18 2.58 -11.42 19.09
C ASP A 18 1.10 -11.82 19.11
N LYS A 19 0.39 -11.43 20.18
CA LYS A 19 -1.04 -11.71 20.33
C LYS A 19 -1.88 -11.08 19.21
N ALA A 20 -1.58 -9.85 18.83
CA ALA A 20 -2.32 -9.14 17.77
C ALA A 20 -2.08 -9.77 16.41
N LEU A 21 -0.85 -10.16 16.11
CA LEU A 21 -0.52 -10.85 14.85
C LEU A 21 -1.18 -12.22 14.75
N VAL A 22 -1.07 -13.05 15.80
CA VAL A 22 -1.74 -14.36 15.84
C VAL A 22 -3.24 -14.20 15.65
N ALA A 23 -3.87 -13.29 16.40
CA ALA A 23 -5.30 -13.01 16.24
C ALA A 23 -5.67 -12.52 14.83
N GLY A 24 -4.77 -11.73 14.18
CA GLY A 24 -4.94 -11.31 12.79
C GLY A 24 -4.94 -12.49 11.81
N PHE A 25 -3.98 -13.38 11.93
CA PHE A 25 -3.93 -14.61 11.12
C PHE A 25 -5.16 -15.49 11.34
N MET A 26 -5.56 -15.71 12.61
CA MET A 26 -6.75 -16.50 12.93
C MET A 26 -8.04 -15.91 12.34
N ARG A 27 -8.19 -14.58 12.35
CA ARG A 27 -9.34 -13.92 11.69
C ARG A 27 -9.36 -14.15 10.17
N ASN A 28 -8.21 -14.42 9.55
CA ASN A 28 -8.08 -14.74 8.14
C ASN A 28 -8.12 -16.26 7.87
N GLY A 29 -8.53 -17.07 8.84
CA GLY A 29 -8.76 -18.50 8.65
C GLY A 29 -7.58 -19.42 8.94
N PHE A 30 -6.46 -18.88 9.43
CA PHE A 30 -5.30 -19.70 9.82
C PHE A 30 -5.51 -20.27 11.24
N ASP A 31 -5.08 -21.52 11.46
CA ASP A 31 -5.01 -22.05 12.81
C ASP A 31 -3.92 -21.37 13.65
N GLU A 32 -4.06 -21.42 14.99
CA GLU A 32 -3.12 -20.75 15.90
C GLU A 32 -1.70 -21.30 15.79
N ARG A 33 -1.54 -22.60 15.63
CA ARG A 33 -0.22 -23.25 15.54
C ARG A 33 0.50 -22.75 14.28
N LEU A 34 -0.21 -22.65 13.16
CA LEU A 34 0.35 -22.14 11.92
C LEU A 34 0.67 -20.64 12.03
N ALA A 35 -0.23 -19.86 12.60
CA ALA A 35 -0.03 -18.43 12.85
C ALA A 35 1.21 -18.15 13.70
N ARG A 36 1.54 -19.01 14.65
CA ARG A 36 2.76 -18.91 15.48
C ARG A 36 4.05 -19.24 14.75
N ARG A 37 3.99 -19.90 13.59
CA ARG A 37 5.17 -20.25 12.77
C ARG A 37 5.61 -19.12 11.85
N ARG A 38 4.84 -18.06 11.76
CA ARG A 38 5.14 -16.90 10.91
C ARG A 38 6.50 -16.30 11.26
N ILE A 39 7.16 -15.76 10.26
CA ILE A 39 8.37 -14.97 10.40
C ILE A 39 8.19 -13.58 9.79
N ALA A 40 9.01 -12.64 10.23
CA ALA A 40 9.10 -11.33 9.62
C ALA A 40 9.98 -11.40 8.37
N VAL A 41 9.49 -10.89 7.27
CA VAL A 41 10.22 -10.78 5.99
C VAL A 41 10.11 -9.34 5.47
N GLY A 42 11.15 -8.87 4.78
CA GLY A 42 11.17 -7.52 4.23
C GLY A 42 10.90 -6.42 5.27
N CYS A 43 10.26 -5.36 4.84
CA CYS A 43 10.07 -4.15 5.65
C CYS A 43 9.01 -4.32 6.75
N ASN A 44 7.85 -4.88 6.46
CA ASN A 44 6.74 -5.06 7.40
C ASN A 44 5.85 -6.29 7.12
N TRP A 45 6.35 -7.23 6.38
CA TRP A 45 5.62 -8.42 5.97
C TRP A 45 5.75 -9.54 6.97
N MET A 46 4.75 -10.39 7.01
CA MET A 46 4.77 -11.65 7.72
C MET A 46 4.56 -12.78 6.72
N SER A 47 5.33 -13.83 6.81
CA SER A 47 5.23 -14.99 5.92
C SER A 47 5.23 -16.30 6.69
N LEU A 48 4.74 -17.35 6.07
CA LEU A 48 4.75 -18.73 6.58
C LEU A 48 5.85 -19.53 5.88
N PRO A 49 7.03 -19.70 6.51
CA PRO A 49 8.20 -20.29 5.87
C PRO A 49 7.90 -21.67 5.29
N GLY A 50 8.29 -21.88 4.04
CA GLY A 50 8.14 -23.14 3.32
C GLY A 50 6.72 -23.50 2.90
N LEU A 51 5.71 -22.71 3.27
CA LEU A 51 4.30 -22.96 2.91
C LEU A 51 3.72 -21.89 2.03
N GLU A 52 4.30 -20.69 2.05
CA GLU A 52 3.77 -19.51 1.39
C GLU A 52 4.70 -19.04 0.29
N TYR A 53 4.13 -18.78 -0.88
CA TYR A 53 4.78 -18.02 -1.93
C TYR A 53 4.48 -16.54 -1.70
N THR A 54 5.51 -15.81 -1.26
CA THR A 54 5.39 -14.40 -0.88
C THR A 54 6.13 -13.53 -1.88
N MET A 55 5.42 -12.64 -2.55
CA MET A 55 5.99 -11.61 -3.42
C MET A 55 5.64 -10.23 -2.85
N ASN A 56 6.63 -9.60 -2.25
CA ASN A 56 6.52 -8.22 -1.76
C ASN A 56 6.79 -7.24 -2.90
N ASP A 57 6.28 -6.04 -2.79
CA ASP A 57 6.58 -4.94 -3.72
C ASP A 57 6.27 -5.22 -5.20
N LEU A 58 5.33 -6.12 -5.50
CA LEU A 58 4.97 -6.48 -6.87
C LEU A 58 4.51 -5.29 -7.69
N VAL A 59 3.64 -4.48 -7.10
CA VAL A 59 3.07 -3.29 -7.73
C VAL A 59 2.98 -2.19 -6.70
N LYS A 60 3.30 -0.97 -7.10
CA LYS A 60 3.12 0.23 -6.28
C LYS A 60 2.10 1.15 -6.92
N VAL A 61 1.03 1.44 -6.19
CA VAL A 61 0.05 2.46 -6.56
C VAL A 61 0.52 3.79 -6.00
N ASN A 62 0.74 4.77 -6.89
CA ASN A 62 1.06 6.14 -6.47
C ASN A 62 -0.23 6.84 -6.01
N LEU A 63 -0.45 6.86 -4.69
CA LEU A 63 -1.63 7.45 -4.07
C LEU A 63 -1.71 8.96 -4.32
N ALA A 64 -0.56 9.65 -4.39
CA ALA A 64 -0.55 11.08 -4.69
C ALA A 64 -1.04 11.34 -6.12
N LYS A 65 -0.70 10.49 -7.09
CA LYS A 65 -1.24 10.60 -8.45
C LYS A 65 -2.73 10.29 -8.51
N VAL A 66 -3.20 9.31 -7.75
CA VAL A 66 -4.64 9.03 -7.63
C VAL A 66 -5.39 10.23 -7.03
N PHE A 67 -4.79 10.86 -6.02
CA PHE A 67 -5.34 12.09 -5.43
C PHE A 67 -5.37 13.25 -6.43
N GLU A 68 -4.30 13.46 -7.18
CA GLU A 68 -4.20 14.50 -8.21
C GLU A 68 -5.32 14.37 -9.25
N VAL A 69 -5.56 13.15 -9.77
CA VAL A 69 -6.64 12.88 -10.72
C VAL A 69 -8.01 13.24 -10.12
N ALA A 70 -8.28 12.76 -8.89
CA ALA A 70 -9.54 13.07 -8.21
C ALA A 70 -9.70 14.58 -7.94
N TYR A 71 -8.59 15.25 -7.59
CA TYR A 71 -8.57 16.68 -7.35
C TYR A 71 -8.89 17.46 -8.63
N ASP A 72 -8.25 17.13 -9.75
CA ASP A 72 -8.49 17.79 -11.04
C ASP A 72 -9.92 17.60 -11.53
N GLU A 73 -10.49 16.42 -11.42
CA GLU A 73 -11.90 16.17 -11.72
C GLU A 73 -12.83 17.01 -10.84
N SER A 74 -12.49 17.20 -9.58
CA SER A 74 -13.29 17.97 -8.64
C SER A 74 -13.37 19.46 -8.98
N LYS A 75 -12.43 20.00 -9.80
CA LYS A 75 -12.45 21.41 -10.24
C LYS A 75 -13.74 21.77 -11.02
N ALA A 76 -14.35 20.79 -11.69
CA ALA A 76 -15.62 20.98 -12.43
C ALA A 76 -16.87 20.87 -11.53
N ASP A 77 -16.74 20.48 -10.27
CA ASP A 77 -17.88 20.30 -9.36
C ASP A 77 -18.20 21.59 -8.60
N ALA A 78 -19.31 22.23 -8.92
CA ALA A 78 -19.79 23.42 -8.22
C ALA A 78 -20.11 23.19 -6.72
N GLY A 79 -20.37 21.94 -6.33
CA GLY A 79 -20.61 21.55 -4.93
C GLY A 79 -19.41 20.88 -4.28
N ARG A 80 -18.19 21.22 -4.71
CA ARG A 80 -16.93 20.64 -4.26
C ARG A 80 -16.77 20.70 -2.75
N THR A 81 -16.49 19.53 -2.16
CA THR A 81 -16.17 19.35 -0.75
C THR A 81 -15.09 18.28 -0.57
N THR A 82 -14.39 18.29 0.55
CA THR A 82 -13.39 17.24 0.87
C THR A 82 -14.03 15.84 0.92
N GLU A 83 -15.26 15.73 1.39
CA GLU A 83 -16.01 14.47 1.38
C GLU A 83 -16.28 13.96 -0.05
N ARG A 84 -16.66 14.85 -0.98
CA ARG A 84 -16.87 14.47 -2.39
C ARG A 84 -15.57 14.11 -3.07
N LEU A 85 -14.50 14.87 -2.80
CA LEU A 85 -13.14 14.58 -3.26
C LEU A 85 -12.67 13.22 -2.74
N TRP A 86 -12.93 12.91 -1.46
CA TRP A 86 -12.62 11.60 -0.89
C TRP A 86 -13.33 10.45 -1.62
N ARG A 87 -14.60 10.62 -1.96
CA ARG A 87 -15.36 9.60 -2.71
C ARG A 87 -14.78 9.35 -4.10
N SER A 88 -14.39 10.42 -4.82
CA SER A 88 -13.72 10.31 -6.11
C SER A 88 -12.37 9.61 -5.96
N PHE A 89 -11.52 10.06 -5.04
CA PHE A 89 -10.26 9.42 -4.71
C PHE A 89 -10.41 7.93 -4.39
N ALA A 90 -11.36 7.57 -3.52
CA ALA A 90 -11.61 6.18 -3.16
C ALA A 90 -12.11 5.34 -4.35
N SER A 91 -12.81 5.94 -5.30
CA SER A 91 -13.24 5.28 -6.54
C SER A 91 -12.05 4.98 -7.46
N HIS A 92 -11.21 5.98 -7.71
CA HIS A 92 -10.00 5.81 -8.52
C HIS A 92 -9.02 4.84 -7.88
N LEU A 93 -8.87 4.87 -6.56
CA LEU A 93 -8.01 3.93 -5.85
C LEU A 93 -8.49 2.48 -6.01
N ARG A 94 -9.80 2.23 -5.88
CA ARG A 94 -10.37 0.89 -6.12
C ARG A 94 -10.07 0.40 -7.53
N GLU A 95 -10.21 1.27 -8.52
CA GLU A 95 -9.92 0.93 -9.92
C GLU A 95 -8.45 0.64 -10.14
N ALA A 96 -7.54 1.45 -9.58
CA ALA A 96 -6.12 1.22 -9.65
C ALA A 96 -5.71 -0.13 -9.01
N VAL A 97 -6.26 -0.44 -7.83
CA VAL A 97 -6.02 -1.72 -7.15
C VAL A 97 -6.59 -2.89 -7.96
N ARG A 98 -7.78 -2.75 -8.53
CA ARG A 98 -8.40 -3.78 -9.39
C ARG A 98 -7.53 -4.08 -10.61
N THR A 99 -7.08 -3.05 -11.30
CA THR A 99 -6.20 -3.17 -12.47
C THR A 99 -4.86 -3.82 -12.10
N ALA A 100 -4.25 -3.41 -10.99
CA ALA A 100 -3.03 -4.02 -10.48
C ALA A 100 -3.23 -5.51 -10.16
N ALA A 101 -4.32 -5.86 -9.50
CA ALA A 101 -4.64 -7.26 -9.17
C ALA A 101 -4.86 -8.12 -10.43
N GLU A 102 -5.50 -7.57 -11.47
CA GLU A 102 -5.64 -8.25 -12.76
C GLU A 102 -4.28 -8.46 -13.45
N GLY A 103 -3.41 -7.45 -13.40
CA GLY A 103 -2.03 -7.56 -13.90
C GLY A 103 -1.23 -8.64 -13.18
N ILE A 104 -1.33 -8.72 -11.86
CA ILE A 104 -0.69 -9.77 -11.05
C ILE A 104 -1.22 -11.16 -11.45
N ARG A 105 -2.53 -11.33 -11.59
CA ARG A 105 -3.11 -12.61 -12.05
C ARG A 105 -2.61 -13.00 -13.43
N HIS A 106 -2.50 -12.03 -14.34
CA HIS A 106 -1.95 -12.27 -15.68
C HIS A 106 -0.48 -12.68 -15.60
N HIS A 107 0.33 -11.98 -14.81
CA HIS A 107 1.74 -12.31 -14.58
C HIS A 107 1.90 -13.75 -14.07
N LEU A 108 1.23 -14.11 -12.99
CA LEU A 108 1.30 -15.44 -12.38
C LEU A 108 0.92 -16.57 -13.36
N LYS A 109 -0.05 -16.31 -14.24
CA LYS A 109 -0.44 -17.31 -15.26
C LYS A 109 0.70 -17.77 -16.14
N TYR A 110 1.65 -16.88 -16.43
CA TYR A 110 2.76 -17.12 -17.36
C TYR A 110 4.11 -17.28 -16.66
N GLN A 111 4.23 -16.94 -15.40
CA GLN A 111 5.50 -16.94 -14.67
C GLN A 111 6.21 -18.30 -14.73
N LYS A 112 5.52 -19.38 -14.50
CA LYS A 112 6.08 -20.74 -14.56
C LYS A 112 6.74 -21.10 -15.89
N PHE A 113 6.36 -20.43 -16.98
CA PHE A 113 6.95 -20.68 -18.30
C PHE A 113 8.13 -19.75 -18.60
N ASN A 114 8.08 -18.53 -18.09
CA ASN A 114 9.08 -17.50 -18.35
C ASN A 114 10.20 -17.51 -17.31
N GLU A 115 9.83 -17.61 -16.03
CA GLU A 115 10.74 -17.53 -14.89
C GLU A 115 10.30 -18.50 -13.78
N PRO A 116 10.48 -19.83 -13.96
CA PRO A 116 10.13 -20.81 -12.94
C PRO A 116 11.01 -20.63 -11.70
N GLU A 117 10.42 -20.78 -10.52
CA GLU A 117 11.08 -20.58 -9.22
C GLU A 117 11.82 -21.84 -8.77
N LEU A 118 12.83 -22.26 -9.53
CA LEU A 118 13.50 -23.55 -9.35
C LEU A 118 14.04 -23.76 -7.92
N LEU A 119 14.69 -22.75 -7.34
CA LEU A 119 15.24 -22.86 -5.99
C LEU A 119 14.14 -22.91 -4.93
N LEU A 120 13.10 -22.08 -5.07
CA LEU A 120 11.97 -22.07 -4.13
C LEU A 120 11.18 -23.37 -4.21
N ASN A 121 11.06 -23.99 -5.37
CA ASN A 121 10.43 -25.30 -5.53
C ASN A 121 11.13 -26.38 -4.69
N LEU A 122 12.45 -26.30 -4.53
CA LEU A 122 13.22 -27.22 -3.69
C LEU A 122 13.13 -26.92 -2.19
N LEU A 123 12.88 -25.66 -1.83
CA LEU A 123 12.87 -25.18 -0.43
C LEU A 123 11.47 -25.07 0.17
N SER A 124 10.43 -25.31 -0.63
CA SER A 124 9.03 -25.21 -0.20
C SER A 124 8.35 -26.56 -0.14
N HIS A 125 7.42 -26.71 0.79
CA HIS A 125 6.52 -27.84 0.83
C HIS A 125 5.48 -27.75 -0.28
N GLY A 126 5.24 -28.83 -0.98
CA GLY A 126 4.19 -28.96 -1.97
C GLY A 126 4.64 -28.95 -3.44
N PRO A 127 5.61 -28.15 -3.90
CA PRO A 127 5.98 -28.13 -5.31
C PRO A 127 6.43 -29.48 -5.85
N ILE A 128 7.31 -30.20 -5.13
CA ILE A 128 7.81 -31.52 -5.55
C ILE A 128 6.69 -32.55 -5.50
N GLU A 129 5.94 -32.61 -4.41
CA GLU A 129 4.84 -33.57 -4.22
C GLU A 129 3.71 -33.41 -5.23
N LYS A 130 3.43 -32.13 -5.60
CA LYS A 130 2.37 -31.80 -6.56
C LYS A 130 2.86 -31.80 -8.01
N GLY A 131 4.20 -31.82 -8.24
CA GLY A 131 4.79 -31.65 -9.58
C GLY A 131 4.43 -30.29 -10.20
N ARG A 132 4.36 -29.23 -9.38
CA ARG A 132 3.93 -27.89 -9.80
C ARG A 132 4.87 -26.84 -9.28
N ASP A 133 5.15 -25.82 -10.11
CA ASP A 133 5.91 -24.65 -9.68
C ASP A 133 5.22 -23.94 -8.51
N VAL A 134 6.02 -23.38 -7.59
CA VAL A 134 5.52 -22.65 -6.43
C VAL A 134 4.58 -21.51 -6.84
N SER A 135 4.82 -20.87 -7.97
CA SER A 135 3.97 -19.80 -8.53
C SER A 135 2.66 -20.29 -9.13
N ASP A 136 2.52 -21.59 -9.44
CA ASP A 136 1.38 -22.19 -10.12
C ASP A 136 0.66 -23.28 -9.29
N GLY A 137 0.42 -23.01 -8.04
CA GLY A 137 -0.30 -23.94 -7.14
C GLY A 137 0.60 -24.95 -6.44
N GLY A 138 1.92 -24.86 -6.58
CA GLY A 138 2.87 -25.63 -5.78
C GLY A 138 2.78 -25.24 -4.30
N ALA A 139 2.81 -23.95 -3.99
CA ALA A 139 2.64 -23.46 -2.63
C ALA A 139 1.23 -23.72 -2.07
N GLU A 140 1.12 -23.72 -0.75
CA GLU A 140 -0.16 -23.85 -0.05
C GLU A 140 -0.85 -22.48 0.09
N TYR A 141 -0.08 -21.42 0.32
CA TYR A 141 -0.59 -20.06 0.48
C TYR A 141 0.14 -19.10 -0.47
N TYR A 142 -0.57 -18.03 -0.83
CA TYR A 142 -0.06 -16.96 -1.69
C TYR A 142 -0.25 -15.61 -0.99
N ASN A 143 0.84 -14.84 -0.88
CA ASN A 143 0.83 -13.49 -0.36
C ASN A 143 1.44 -12.55 -1.40
N LEU A 144 0.58 -11.86 -2.14
CA LEU A 144 0.97 -11.01 -3.27
C LEU A 144 0.59 -9.57 -2.93
N ALA A 145 1.60 -8.73 -2.73
CA ALA A 145 1.40 -7.41 -2.19
C ALA A 145 1.29 -6.31 -3.24
N ILE A 146 0.32 -5.44 -3.03
CA ILE A 146 0.19 -4.16 -3.74
C ILE A 146 0.42 -3.06 -2.71
N ASP A 147 1.46 -2.26 -2.90
CA ASP A 147 1.83 -1.19 -1.99
C ASP A 147 1.21 0.15 -2.39
N GLY A 148 0.90 0.98 -1.39
CA GLY A 148 0.53 2.36 -1.59
C GLY A 148 1.70 3.30 -1.29
N ALA A 149 2.13 4.09 -2.28
CA ALA A 149 3.16 5.11 -2.10
C ALA A 149 2.53 6.50 -1.97
N GLY A 150 3.08 7.36 -1.10
CA GLY A 150 2.61 8.73 -0.91
C GLY A 150 1.44 8.87 0.08
N LEU A 151 1.26 7.92 1.00
CA LEU A 151 0.16 7.94 1.97
C LEU A 151 0.17 9.21 2.84
N ALA A 152 1.32 9.60 3.37
CA ALA A 152 1.43 10.80 4.21
C ALA A 152 1.05 12.06 3.41
N VAL A 153 1.57 12.21 2.20
CA VAL A 153 1.24 13.34 1.32
C VAL A 153 -0.27 13.47 1.09
N VAL A 154 -0.94 12.34 0.80
CA VAL A 154 -2.40 12.35 0.57
C VAL A 154 -3.16 12.67 1.85
N ALA A 155 -2.76 12.08 3.00
CA ALA A 155 -3.40 12.35 4.28
C ALA A 155 -3.27 13.83 4.68
N ASP A 156 -2.08 14.39 4.55
CA ASP A 156 -1.81 15.80 4.86
C ASP A 156 -2.56 16.73 3.90
N SER A 157 -2.65 16.37 2.61
CA SER A 157 -3.43 17.13 1.63
C SER A 157 -4.91 17.19 1.98
N PHE A 158 -5.54 16.05 2.32
CA PHE A 158 -6.93 16.05 2.78
C PHE A 158 -7.11 16.85 4.06
N ALA A 159 -6.21 16.70 5.04
CA ALA A 159 -6.27 17.43 6.29
C ALA A 159 -6.15 18.95 6.08
N ALA A 160 -5.22 19.39 5.22
CA ALA A 160 -5.04 20.80 4.89
C ALA A 160 -6.29 21.38 4.17
N LEU A 161 -6.85 20.68 3.19
CA LEU A 161 -8.05 21.12 2.50
C LEU A 161 -9.25 21.23 3.44
N GLU A 162 -9.52 20.20 4.23
CA GLU A 162 -10.62 20.20 5.20
C GLU A 162 -10.45 21.33 6.22
N GLN A 163 -9.26 21.47 6.81
CA GLN A 163 -9.00 22.45 7.84
C GLN A 163 -9.04 23.89 7.28
N ARG A 164 -8.28 24.16 6.22
CA ARG A 164 -8.08 25.56 5.76
C ARG A 164 -9.23 26.08 4.94
N ILE A 165 -9.90 25.22 4.16
CA ILE A 165 -11.05 25.64 3.31
C ILE A 165 -12.36 25.50 4.08
N GLU A 166 -12.66 24.30 4.59
CA GLU A 166 -14.01 24.03 5.08
C GLU A 166 -14.22 24.46 6.54
N ARG A 167 -13.23 24.25 7.42
CA ARG A 167 -13.38 24.58 8.84
C ARG A 167 -13.00 26.01 9.17
N GLU A 168 -11.88 26.50 8.66
CA GLU A 168 -11.35 27.83 9.01
C GLU A 168 -11.78 28.92 8.00
N GLY A 169 -12.16 28.56 6.79
CA GLY A 169 -12.52 29.52 5.74
C GLY A 169 -11.40 30.48 5.36
N ARG A 170 -10.14 30.06 5.51
CA ARG A 170 -8.95 30.88 5.20
C ARG A 170 -8.62 30.91 3.73
N LEU A 171 -9.13 29.93 2.98
CA LEU A 171 -8.97 29.75 1.55
C LEU A 171 -10.29 29.29 0.95
N THR A 172 -10.51 29.65 -0.29
CA THR A 172 -11.53 29.07 -1.13
C THR A 172 -10.93 27.98 -2.03
N TRP A 173 -11.77 27.12 -2.58
CA TRP A 173 -11.34 26.13 -3.56
C TRP A 173 -10.68 26.77 -4.78
N GLN A 174 -11.23 27.91 -5.27
CA GLN A 174 -10.72 28.63 -6.42
C GLN A 174 -9.34 29.28 -6.13
N GLU A 175 -9.11 29.74 -4.92
CA GLU A 175 -7.78 30.23 -4.51
C GLU A 175 -6.77 29.10 -4.43
N MET A 176 -7.17 27.94 -3.90
CA MET A 176 -6.31 26.75 -3.85
C MET A 176 -5.93 26.31 -5.28
N ASP A 177 -6.89 26.27 -6.21
CA ASP A 177 -6.63 25.92 -7.60
C ASP A 177 -5.58 26.85 -8.22
N ARG A 178 -5.74 28.18 -8.05
CA ARG A 178 -4.78 29.17 -8.54
C ARG A 178 -3.37 29.02 -7.92
N LEU A 179 -3.32 28.72 -6.63
CA LEU A 179 -2.05 28.49 -5.94
C LEU A 179 -1.32 27.27 -6.50
N LEU A 180 -2.04 26.17 -6.69
CA LEU A 180 -1.50 24.93 -7.26
C LEU A 180 -1.09 25.13 -8.73
N ASP A 181 -1.92 25.74 -9.55
CA ASP A 181 -1.63 25.99 -10.97
C ASP A 181 -0.40 26.89 -11.17
N SER A 182 -0.11 27.79 -10.21
CA SER A 182 1.09 28.64 -10.20
C SER A 182 2.29 28.03 -9.47
N ASP A 183 2.19 26.79 -8.96
CA ASP A 183 3.18 26.20 -8.04
C ASP A 183 3.56 27.15 -6.89
N PHE A 184 2.58 27.88 -6.35
CA PHE A 184 2.77 28.90 -5.31
C PHE A 184 3.78 30.00 -5.68
N GLN A 185 3.98 30.27 -6.96
CA GLN A 185 4.86 31.34 -7.44
C GLN A 185 4.18 32.73 -7.55
N CYS A 186 2.92 32.84 -7.13
CA CYS A 186 2.22 34.11 -7.05
C CYS A 186 2.68 34.96 -5.87
N GLU A 187 2.36 36.25 -5.88
CA GLU A 187 2.77 37.24 -4.87
C GLU A 187 2.44 36.80 -3.43
N GLU A 188 1.31 36.11 -3.23
CA GLU A 188 0.88 35.58 -1.94
C GLU A 188 1.36 34.15 -1.65
N GLY A 189 2.03 33.50 -2.59
CA GLY A 189 2.39 32.07 -2.52
C GLY A 189 3.19 31.70 -1.27
N THR A 190 4.14 32.54 -0.84
CA THR A 190 4.93 32.30 0.39
C THR A 190 4.05 32.29 1.63
N LYS A 191 3.07 33.19 1.75
CA LYS A 191 2.12 33.24 2.86
C LYS A 191 1.31 31.94 2.94
N TYR A 192 0.83 31.46 1.80
CA TYR A 192 0.01 30.25 1.75
C TYR A 192 0.82 28.97 1.92
N ARG A 193 2.06 28.90 1.48
CA ARG A 193 2.97 27.80 1.83
C ARG A 193 3.12 27.65 3.34
N THR A 194 3.32 28.77 4.06
CA THR A 194 3.41 28.76 5.52
C THR A 194 2.08 28.39 6.19
N LEU A 195 0.95 28.73 5.57
CA LEU A 195 -0.38 28.41 6.11
C LEU A 195 -0.72 26.91 5.97
N LEU A 196 -0.24 26.27 4.91
CA LEU A 196 -0.55 24.88 4.57
C LEU A 196 0.41 23.86 5.19
N GLY A 197 1.65 24.27 5.48
CA GLY A 197 2.68 23.47 6.17
C GLY A 197 2.57 23.58 7.66
#